data_26b05da2ced3fbb6d81349e26bed8c21
#
_entry.id   26b05da2ced3fbb6d81349e26bed8c21
#
_cell.length_a   1.000
_cell.length_b   1.000
_cell.length_c   1.000
_cell.angle_alpha   90.00
_cell.angle_beta   90.00
_cell.angle_gamma   90.00
#
_symmetry.space_group_name_H-M   'P 1'
#
loop_
_entity.id
_entity.type
_entity.pdbx_description
1 polymer ?
#
loop_
_entity_poly.entity_id
_entity_poly.type
_entity_poly.pdbx_seq_one_letter_code
_entity_poly.pdbx_strand_id
1 'polypeptide(L)'
;MRRAATRAFRTCQCTVRGHRSLSYRANRRGSYVHSSLLQSQIPAHNQQSLRFSFTSRAPIKHAHPVREPLQSSMNARRATVALLSGIVGYGAYYSYNGNSTDTAAALTRGFSSSSSSPTNPGDAIPTRSVLVIGAEELSTGTFVGEGPISKTTDDEGRAIVEMLTADQSSQKLRKMEESFLVNRGRGVVRYDQVQLPSNNPIEDDHAEKIVEVPVRGASESGSDWMFWGVFDGHSGWTTSAKLRQDLIRYVARELNETYKAGGNSPTSEAVDTAMKKGFTRLDDEIVHHSVQEVLKSNSRSVAAELLAPALSGSCALLSFYDSQSNLLRVACTGDSRAVLGRRSENGKWTATPLSVDQTGGNPDEANRLRKQHPGEEHVVRNGRILGGLEPSRAFGDASYKWSKDIAEKLRQSFFGRSQSPLLKTPPYVTAEPIVTTTKVQPEKGDFLVLATDGLWEMLTNEEVVGLVGKWLETQSNAAPKSQFDSVWTKIFGASQKNGLPVEQGTAATGGDGQKTPIRVRQWGISNDDDRFVVKDSNVATHLIRNALGGKNEEMVSALLTLPSPYSRRYRDDLTVQVIFFGNGEKAQNQSEEVVINKDATAPPKPLKAKL
;
A
#
# COMPACT_ATOMS: atom_id res chain seq x y z
N MET A 1 -17.23 -1.19 2.64
CA MET A 1 -18.34 -0.25 2.41
C MET A 1 -18.24 1.06 3.20
N ARG A 2 -17.77 1.11 4.44
CA ARG A 2 -17.71 2.37 5.22
C ARG A 2 -16.67 3.40 4.73
N ARG A 3 -15.67 3.01 3.94
CA ARG A 3 -14.68 3.94 3.36
C ARG A 3 -15.19 4.74 2.16
N ALA A 4 -16.25 4.30 1.48
CA ALA A 4 -16.77 4.97 0.28
C ALA A 4 -17.57 6.25 0.58
N ALA A 5 -18.19 6.38 1.74
CA ALA A 5 -19.04 7.52 2.08
C ALA A 5 -18.28 8.84 2.35
N THR A 6 -16.97 8.77 2.59
CA THR A 6 -16.17 9.98 2.95
C THR A 6 -15.41 10.58 1.76
N ARG A 7 -15.46 9.98 0.56
CA ARG A 7 -14.68 10.38 -0.61
C ARG A 7 -15.46 11.05 -1.74
N ALA A 8 -16.67 11.52 -1.53
CA ALA A 8 -17.31 12.45 -2.47
C ALA A 8 -16.62 13.83 -2.39
N PHE A 9 -15.30 13.90 -2.61
CA PHE A 9 -14.59 15.17 -2.73
C PHE A 9 -14.08 15.37 -4.15
N ARG A 10 -14.62 16.41 -4.73
CA ARG A 10 -14.29 17.08 -5.97
C ARG A 10 -12.86 16.85 -6.42
N THR A 11 -12.71 16.14 -7.52
CA THR A 11 -11.61 16.30 -8.46
C THR A 11 -11.68 17.72 -9.01
N CYS A 12 -10.87 18.62 -8.50
CA CYS A 12 -10.60 19.87 -9.19
C CYS A 12 -9.75 19.51 -10.40
N GLN A 13 -10.37 19.43 -11.57
CA GLN A 13 -9.63 19.44 -12.84
C GLN A 13 -8.97 20.81 -13.00
N CYS A 14 -7.74 20.93 -12.53
CA CYS A 14 -6.85 21.98 -12.98
C CYS A 14 -6.22 21.53 -14.29
N THR A 15 -6.73 22.01 -15.40
CA THR A 15 -6.07 21.97 -16.70
C THR A 15 -4.83 22.86 -16.62
N VAL A 16 -3.68 22.29 -16.29
CA VAL A 16 -2.39 22.97 -16.47
C VAL A 16 -1.90 22.63 -17.86
N ARG A 17 -2.00 23.62 -18.77
CA ARG A 17 -1.27 23.60 -20.04
C ARG A 17 0.23 23.61 -19.75
N GLY A 18 0.88 22.62 -20.30
CA GLY A 18 2.25 22.44 -20.69
C GLY A 18 3.35 23.26 -20.01
N HIS A 19 4.19 22.61 -19.24
CA HIS A 19 5.63 22.87 -19.32
C HIS A 19 6.41 21.57 -18.99
N ARG A 20 7.17 21.18 -20.01
CA ARG A 20 8.38 20.34 -20.02
C ARG A 20 8.54 19.30 -18.91
N SER A 21 8.28 18.06 -19.30
CA SER A 21 8.75 16.87 -18.62
C SER A 21 10.27 16.89 -18.47
N LEU A 22 10.75 17.06 -17.25
CA LEU A 22 12.07 16.60 -16.88
C LEU A 22 11.98 15.07 -16.72
N SER A 23 12.49 14.37 -17.72
CA SER A 23 12.68 12.92 -17.67
C SER A 23 13.70 12.58 -16.59
N TYR A 24 13.24 12.12 -15.43
CA TYR A 24 14.11 11.42 -14.49
C TYR A 24 14.44 10.05 -15.10
N ARG A 25 15.58 9.94 -15.72
CA ARG A 25 16.23 8.65 -15.94
C ARG A 25 16.59 8.10 -14.57
N ALA A 26 15.88 7.09 -14.12
CA ALA A 26 16.34 6.23 -13.04
C ALA A 26 17.55 5.45 -13.56
N ASN A 27 18.74 6.00 -13.36
CA ASN A 27 19.98 5.26 -13.53
C ASN A 27 20.13 4.35 -12.31
N ARG A 28 19.72 3.11 -12.43
CA ARG A 28 20.08 2.04 -11.50
C ARG A 28 21.57 1.69 -11.71
N ARG A 29 22.45 2.51 -11.16
CA ARG A 29 23.83 2.11 -10.87
C ARG A 29 24.06 2.38 -9.39
N GLY A 30 24.26 1.31 -8.64
CA GLY A 30 24.76 1.39 -7.29
C GLY A 30 26.10 2.12 -7.29
N SER A 31 26.13 3.29 -6.70
CA SER A 31 27.37 4.00 -6.42
C SER A 31 27.70 3.83 -4.95
N TYR A 32 28.69 3.05 -4.70
CA TYR A 32 29.42 3.02 -3.45
C TYR A 32 30.08 4.39 -3.23
N VAL A 33 29.77 5.06 -2.14
CA VAL A 33 30.48 6.26 -1.72
C VAL A 33 31.62 5.83 -0.80
N HIS A 34 32.81 5.81 -1.34
CA HIS A 34 34.03 5.88 -0.54
C HIS A 34 34.14 7.31 0.03
N SER A 35 34.06 7.45 1.34
CA SER A 35 34.41 8.69 2.03
C SER A 35 35.91 8.66 2.33
N SER A 36 36.70 9.39 1.57
CA SER A 36 38.01 9.83 1.96
C SER A 36 37.94 11.31 2.32
N LEU A 37 38.28 11.60 3.59
CA LEU A 37 38.55 12.92 4.12
C LEU A 37 39.81 13.49 3.49
N LEU A 38 39.75 14.68 2.91
CA LEU A 38 40.89 15.60 2.81
C LEU A 38 40.39 17.03 2.90
N GLN A 39 40.86 17.72 3.92
CA GLN A 39 40.79 19.17 4.09
C GLN A 39 41.71 19.85 3.05
N SER A 40 41.25 20.96 2.46
CA SER A 40 42.09 22.13 2.18
C SER A 40 41.26 23.31 1.69
N GLN A 41 41.29 24.38 2.48
CA GLN A 41 41.53 25.80 2.20
C GLN A 41 40.83 26.51 1.03
N ILE A 42 40.12 27.57 1.46
CA ILE A 42 39.56 28.67 0.67
C ILE A 42 40.70 29.56 0.12
N PRO A 43 40.49 30.19 -1.06
CA PRO A 43 40.43 31.65 -1.03
C PRO A 43 39.30 32.28 -1.84
N ALA A 44 38.86 33.43 -1.32
CA ALA A 44 37.89 34.33 -1.93
C ALA A 44 38.50 35.08 -3.13
N HIS A 45 37.71 35.36 -4.15
CA HIS A 45 37.67 36.67 -4.82
C HIS A 45 36.54 36.84 -5.85
N ASN A 46 35.97 38.03 -5.75
CA ASN A 46 35.41 38.94 -6.76
C ASN A 46 33.97 38.74 -7.27
N GLN A 47 33.18 39.71 -6.80
CA GLN A 47 31.93 40.22 -7.36
C GLN A 47 32.17 40.87 -8.74
N GLN A 48 31.29 40.61 -9.71
CA GLN A 48 30.94 41.59 -10.75
C GLN A 48 29.44 41.50 -11.05
N SER A 49 28.80 42.61 -10.75
CA SER A 49 27.40 42.92 -11.04
C SER A 49 27.22 43.31 -12.54
N LEU A 50 26.28 42.70 -13.23
CA LEU A 50 25.79 43.23 -14.50
C LEU A 50 24.32 43.61 -14.35
N ARG A 51 24.10 44.93 -14.42
CA ARG A 51 22.77 45.58 -14.55
C ARG A 51 22.32 45.51 -16.00
N PHE A 52 21.10 45.05 -16.23
CA PHE A 52 20.39 45.31 -17.49
C PHE A 52 19.16 46.16 -17.23
N SER A 53 19.14 47.31 -18.00
CA SER A 53 18.09 48.30 -18.01
C SER A 53 16.97 47.86 -18.93
N PHE A 54 15.71 47.96 -18.49
CA PHE A 54 14.54 47.83 -19.37
C PHE A 54 13.99 49.21 -19.68
N THR A 55 13.94 49.52 -21.00
CA THR A 55 13.24 50.68 -21.53
C THR A 55 11.77 50.35 -21.82
N SER A 56 10.89 51.21 -21.34
CA SER A 56 9.45 51.21 -21.54
C SER A 56 9.05 51.57 -22.98
N ARG A 57 8.04 50.87 -23.52
CA ARG A 57 7.22 51.38 -24.65
C ARG A 57 5.74 51.26 -24.29
N ALA A 58 5.03 52.34 -24.55
CA ALA A 58 3.64 52.62 -24.27
C ALA A 58 2.65 51.98 -25.28
N PRO A 59 1.32 51.98 -25.03
CA PRO A 59 0.36 51.06 -25.60
C PRO A 59 -0.35 51.56 -26.86
N ILE A 60 -0.72 50.59 -27.72
CA ILE A 60 -1.61 50.84 -28.86
C ILE A 60 -3.02 50.38 -28.47
N LYS A 61 -3.98 51.34 -28.59
CA LYS A 61 -5.42 51.12 -28.43
C LYS A 61 -5.99 50.47 -29.70
N HIS A 62 -6.76 49.39 -29.56
CA HIS A 62 -7.74 48.99 -30.57
C HIS A 62 -9.09 48.69 -29.92
N ALA A 63 -10.14 49.13 -30.65
CA ALA A 63 -11.51 49.25 -30.24
C ALA A 63 -12.27 47.93 -30.16
N HIS A 64 -13.29 47.91 -29.28
CA HIS A 64 -14.26 46.84 -29.06
C HIS A 64 -15.26 46.67 -30.21
N PRO A 65 -15.86 45.44 -30.31
CA PRO A 65 -17.32 45.38 -30.44
C PRO A 65 -17.99 44.76 -29.23
N VAL A 66 -19.04 45.40 -28.82
CA VAL A 66 -19.99 45.01 -27.76
C VAL A 66 -20.68 43.72 -28.15
N ARG A 67 -20.66 42.70 -27.25
CA ARG A 67 -21.60 41.59 -27.25
C ARG A 67 -22.29 41.53 -25.91
N GLU A 68 -23.60 41.59 -25.95
CA GLU A 68 -24.50 41.46 -24.82
C GLU A 68 -24.34 40.11 -24.09
N PRO A 69 -24.49 40.03 -22.76
CA PRO A 69 -24.42 38.79 -22.02
C PRO A 69 -25.77 38.06 -22.04
N LEU A 70 -25.78 36.84 -22.57
CA LEU A 70 -26.88 35.91 -22.39
C LEU A 70 -27.00 35.56 -20.89
N GLN A 71 -28.07 36.01 -20.27
CA GLN A 71 -28.49 35.62 -18.93
C GLN A 71 -28.88 34.12 -18.93
N SER A 72 -27.95 33.22 -18.51
CA SER A 72 -28.31 31.85 -18.18
C SER A 72 -28.88 31.83 -16.75
N SER A 73 -30.12 31.40 -16.62
CA SER A 73 -30.88 31.44 -15.37
C SER A 73 -30.17 30.69 -14.23
N MET A 74 -29.83 31.42 -13.17
CA MET A 74 -29.27 30.88 -11.91
C MET A 74 -30.13 29.78 -11.27
N ASN A 75 -31.38 29.64 -11.69
CA ASN A 75 -32.32 28.66 -11.14
C ASN A 75 -32.07 27.23 -11.65
N ALA A 76 -31.58 27.05 -12.89
CA ALA A 76 -31.24 25.73 -13.43
C ALA A 76 -30.02 25.11 -12.73
N ARG A 77 -28.99 25.92 -12.40
CA ARG A 77 -27.82 25.47 -11.65
C ARG A 77 -28.13 25.09 -10.20
N ARG A 78 -29.07 25.81 -9.56
CA ARG A 78 -29.50 25.49 -8.18
C ARG A 78 -30.34 24.22 -8.14
N ALA A 79 -31.18 23.95 -9.14
CA ALA A 79 -31.96 22.73 -9.26
C ALA A 79 -31.04 21.50 -9.49
N THR A 80 -30.04 21.60 -10.34
CA THR A 80 -29.07 20.52 -10.61
C THR A 80 -28.23 20.18 -9.38
N VAL A 81 -27.77 21.20 -8.63
CA VAL A 81 -27.02 20.99 -7.38
C VAL A 81 -27.90 20.38 -6.28
N ALA A 82 -29.18 20.80 -6.18
CA ALA A 82 -30.12 20.23 -5.23
C ALA A 82 -30.46 18.75 -5.55
N LEU A 83 -30.60 18.41 -6.83
CA LEU A 83 -30.88 17.04 -7.28
C LEU A 83 -29.68 16.12 -7.04
N LEU A 84 -28.46 16.56 -7.33
CA LEU A 84 -27.22 15.82 -7.04
C LEU A 84 -26.98 15.65 -5.54
N SER A 85 -27.30 16.67 -4.74
CA SER A 85 -27.20 16.58 -3.28
C SER A 85 -28.26 15.65 -2.68
N GLY A 86 -29.47 15.59 -3.28
CA GLY A 86 -30.54 14.68 -2.86
C GLY A 86 -30.21 13.21 -3.14
N ILE A 87 -29.62 12.93 -4.30
CA ILE A 87 -29.19 11.56 -4.68
C ILE A 87 -28.06 11.07 -3.78
N VAL A 88 -27.08 11.92 -3.46
CA VAL A 88 -25.98 11.59 -2.54
C VAL A 88 -26.49 11.42 -1.11
N GLY A 89 -27.43 12.24 -0.65
CA GLY A 89 -28.07 12.13 0.68
C GLY A 89 -28.92 10.86 0.81
N TYR A 90 -29.66 10.52 -0.22
CA TYR A 90 -30.50 9.31 -0.26
C TYR A 90 -29.67 8.02 -0.31
N GLY A 91 -28.61 7.99 -1.11
CA GLY A 91 -27.66 6.87 -1.14
C GLY A 91 -26.94 6.66 0.20
N ALA A 92 -26.53 7.74 0.88
CA ALA A 92 -25.92 7.67 2.19
C ALA A 92 -26.88 7.21 3.30
N TYR A 93 -28.17 7.58 3.21
CA TYR A 93 -29.21 7.14 4.15
C TYR A 93 -29.54 5.64 3.98
N TYR A 94 -29.62 5.13 2.75
CA TYR A 94 -29.87 3.71 2.50
C TYR A 94 -28.66 2.82 2.84
N SER A 95 -27.42 3.28 2.58
CA SER A 95 -26.21 2.57 3.03
C SER A 95 -26.07 2.50 4.54
N TYR A 96 -26.72 3.40 5.26
CA TYR A 96 -26.72 3.42 6.74
C TYR A 96 -27.75 2.47 7.36
N ASN A 97 -28.88 2.24 6.70
CA ASN A 97 -30.01 1.43 7.22
C ASN A 97 -30.24 0.09 6.51
N GLY A 98 -29.54 -0.20 5.40
CA GLY A 98 -29.68 -1.45 4.65
C GLY A 98 -28.89 -2.59 5.28
N ASN A 99 -29.54 -3.68 5.59
CA ASN A 99 -28.92 -4.92 6.04
C ASN A 99 -27.88 -5.41 5.00
N SER A 100 -26.65 -5.59 5.43
CA SER A 100 -25.49 -5.96 4.62
C SER A 100 -25.51 -7.38 4.04
N THR A 101 -26.64 -8.09 4.13
CA THR A 101 -26.77 -9.48 3.68
C THR A 101 -27.07 -9.65 2.19
N ASP A 102 -27.66 -8.65 1.54
CA ASP A 102 -28.15 -8.81 0.15
C ASP A 102 -27.07 -8.65 -0.93
N THR A 103 -26.06 -7.82 -0.70
CA THR A 103 -24.94 -7.63 -1.64
C THR A 103 -24.02 -8.85 -1.74
N ALA A 104 -23.85 -9.57 -0.63
CA ALA A 104 -23.06 -10.81 -0.59
C ALA A 104 -23.76 -11.95 -1.33
N ALA A 105 -25.11 -12.02 -1.22
CA ALA A 105 -25.92 -13.00 -1.94
C ALA A 105 -25.95 -12.75 -3.46
N ALA A 106 -25.84 -11.50 -3.90
CA ALA A 106 -25.76 -11.15 -5.31
C ALA A 106 -24.42 -11.57 -5.94
N LEU A 107 -23.29 -11.37 -5.22
CA LEU A 107 -21.97 -11.85 -5.68
C LEU A 107 -21.90 -13.36 -5.78
N THR A 108 -22.42 -14.09 -4.79
CA THR A 108 -22.44 -15.56 -4.81
C THR A 108 -23.39 -16.14 -5.86
N ARG A 109 -24.52 -15.50 -6.16
CA ARG A 109 -25.43 -15.92 -7.23
C ARG A 109 -24.91 -15.60 -8.64
N GLY A 110 -24.13 -14.53 -8.81
CA GLY A 110 -23.51 -14.16 -10.09
C GLY A 110 -22.37 -15.09 -10.52
N PHE A 111 -21.72 -15.79 -9.58
CA PHE A 111 -20.59 -16.69 -9.84
C PHE A 111 -20.96 -18.18 -9.91
N SER A 112 -22.25 -18.53 -9.88
CA SER A 112 -22.68 -19.93 -10.12
C SER A 112 -22.65 -20.22 -11.61
N SER A 113 -21.73 -21.07 -12.05
CA SER A 113 -21.58 -21.52 -13.41
C SER A 113 -22.86 -22.19 -13.91
N SER A 114 -23.52 -21.61 -14.88
CA SER A 114 -24.48 -22.33 -15.70
C SER A 114 -23.70 -23.26 -16.64
N SER A 115 -23.61 -24.55 -16.29
CA SER A 115 -23.13 -25.60 -17.19
C SER A 115 -24.13 -25.78 -18.34
N SER A 116 -23.90 -25.11 -19.47
CA SER A 116 -24.55 -25.41 -20.72
C SER A 116 -23.83 -26.56 -21.42
N SER A 117 -24.59 -27.60 -21.78
CA SER A 117 -24.14 -28.78 -22.52
C SER A 117 -23.56 -28.41 -23.90
N PRO A 118 -22.57 -29.18 -24.42
CA PRO A 118 -21.90 -28.85 -25.68
C PRO A 118 -22.84 -29.10 -26.87
N THR A 119 -23.15 -28.04 -27.60
CA THR A 119 -23.65 -28.10 -28.96
C THR A 119 -22.48 -28.15 -29.95
N ASN A 120 -22.66 -28.73 -31.11
CA ASN A 120 -21.67 -29.04 -32.15
C ASN A 120 -20.62 -27.97 -32.44
N PRO A 121 -19.34 -28.33 -32.74
CA PRO A 121 -18.23 -27.41 -32.87
C PRO A 121 -18.19 -26.52 -34.13
N GLY A 122 -19.25 -26.47 -34.93
CA GLY A 122 -19.25 -25.81 -36.23
C GLY A 122 -19.89 -24.41 -36.29
N ASP A 123 -20.76 -24.03 -35.35
CA ASP A 123 -21.58 -22.81 -35.42
C ASP A 123 -21.66 -22.01 -34.12
N ALA A 124 -20.67 -22.12 -33.25
CA ALA A 124 -20.65 -21.37 -32.00
C ALA A 124 -20.40 -19.88 -32.27
N ILE A 125 -21.43 -19.06 -32.16
CA ILE A 125 -21.28 -17.60 -32.16
C ILE A 125 -20.35 -17.22 -31.01
N PRO A 126 -19.27 -16.46 -31.26
CA PRO A 126 -18.33 -16.09 -30.22
C PRO A 126 -19.02 -15.31 -29.10
N THR A 127 -18.80 -15.75 -27.87
CA THR A 127 -19.38 -15.14 -26.67
C THR A 127 -18.28 -14.53 -25.82
N ARG A 128 -18.55 -13.37 -25.22
CA ARG A 128 -17.63 -12.68 -24.31
C ARG A 128 -18.32 -12.41 -22.98
N SER A 129 -17.61 -12.61 -21.89
CA SER A 129 -18.12 -12.29 -20.55
C SER A 129 -18.10 -10.78 -20.33
N VAL A 130 -19.16 -10.26 -19.73
CA VAL A 130 -19.28 -8.85 -19.36
C VAL A 130 -19.61 -8.74 -17.88
N LEU A 131 -19.13 -7.65 -17.27
CA LEU A 131 -19.46 -7.27 -15.91
C LEU A 131 -20.50 -6.15 -15.96
N VAL A 132 -21.62 -6.35 -15.27
CA VAL A 132 -22.69 -5.37 -15.12
C VAL A 132 -22.58 -4.74 -13.74
N ILE A 133 -22.28 -3.44 -13.70
CA ILE A 133 -21.99 -2.69 -12.48
C ILE A 133 -23.19 -1.80 -12.18
N GLY A 134 -24.02 -2.21 -11.23
CA GLY A 134 -25.11 -1.42 -10.68
C GLY A 134 -24.66 -0.52 -9.52
N ALA A 135 -25.62 0.22 -8.94
CA ALA A 135 -25.38 1.06 -7.78
C ALA A 135 -24.95 0.24 -6.56
N GLU A 136 -25.56 -0.94 -6.36
CA GLU A 136 -25.32 -1.84 -5.21
C GLU A 136 -25.10 -3.30 -5.63
N GLU A 137 -25.25 -3.62 -6.92
CA GLU A 137 -25.13 -4.97 -7.45
C GLU A 137 -23.98 -5.09 -8.44
N LEU A 138 -23.31 -6.24 -8.39
CA LEU A 138 -22.33 -6.67 -9.36
C LEU A 138 -22.78 -8.03 -9.90
N SER A 139 -22.97 -8.13 -11.21
CA SER A 139 -23.35 -9.38 -11.86
C SER A 139 -22.51 -9.63 -13.10
N THR A 140 -22.39 -10.90 -13.50
CA THR A 140 -21.77 -11.29 -14.76
C THR A 140 -22.84 -11.58 -15.79
N GLY A 141 -22.54 -11.30 -17.06
CA GLY A 141 -23.40 -11.57 -18.20
C GLY A 141 -22.58 -12.05 -19.39
N THR A 142 -23.27 -12.45 -20.45
CA THR A 142 -22.64 -12.90 -21.69
C THR A 142 -23.05 -11.98 -22.84
N PHE A 143 -22.08 -11.46 -23.54
CA PHE A 143 -22.27 -10.73 -24.80
C PHE A 143 -22.07 -11.68 -25.98
N VAL A 144 -22.99 -11.67 -26.93
CA VAL A 144 -22.94 -12.52 -28.11
C VAL A 144 -22.51 -11.70 -29.32
N GLY A 145 -21.41 -12.09 -29.98
CA GLY A 145 -20.86 -11.45 -31.16
C GLY A 145 -19.40 -10.94 -31.00
N GLU A 146 -18.76 -10.65 -32.14
CA GLU A 146 -17.35 -10.19 -32.20
C GLU A 146 -17.20 -8.66 -32.23
N GLY A 147 -18.26 -7.92 -32.51
CA GLY A 147 -18.21 -6.46 -32.62
C GLY A 147 -17.91 -5.75 -31.30
N PRO A 148 -17.49 -4.48 -31.32
CA PRO A 148 -17.33 -3.71 -30.10
C PRO A 148 -18.65 -3.62 -29.35
N ILE A 149 -18.58 -3.62 -27.99
CA ILE A 149 -19.75 -3.40 -27.17
C ILE A 149 -20.24 -1.97 -27.43
N SER A 150 -21.33 -1.84 -28.17
CA SER A 150 -21.86 -0.54 -28.60
C SER A 150 -22.63 0.18 -27.49
N LYS A 151 -23.15 -0.56 -26.49
CA LYS A 151 -23.80 -0.01 -25.31
C LYS A 151 -22.87 -0.19 -24.10
N THR A 152 -22.44 0.89 -23.49
CA THR A 152 -21.68 0.89 -22.23
C THR A 152 -22.57 0.90 -20.99
N THR A 153 -23.89 0.99 -21.18
CA THR A 153 -24.92 0.91 -20.14
C THR A 153 -26.08 0.06 -20.64
N ASP A 154 -26.69 -0.70 -19.76
CA ASP A 154 -27.94 -1.41 -20.03
C ASP A 154 -29.17 -0.47 -19.99
N ASP A 155 -30.34 -1.03 -20.18
CA ASP A 155 -31.58 -0.26 -20.19
C ASP A 155 -31.98 0.25 -18.80
N GLU A 156 -31.35 -0.26 -17.73
CA GLU A 156 -31.51 0.17 -16.34
C GLU A 156 -30.43 1.16 -15.90
N GLY A 157 -29.55 1.57 -16.82
CA GLY A 157 -28.47 2.54 -16.56
C GLY A 157 -27.26 1.96 -15.83
N ARG A 158 -27.15 0.62 -15.70
CA ARG A 158 -25.98 -0.04 -15.11
C ARG A 158 -24.83 -0.07 -16.11
N ALA A 159 -23.60 0.17 -15.63
CA ALA A 159 -22.43 0.16 -16.51
C ALA A 159 -22.09 -1.28 -16.96
N ILE A 160 -21.86 -1.47 -18.26
CA ILE A 160 -21.42 -2.75 -18.85
C ILE A 160 -19.94 -2.62 -19.22
N VAL A 161 -19.11 -3.53 -18.71
CA VAL A 161 -17.67 -3.58 -18.99
C VAL A 161 -17.29 -4.99 -19.43
N GLU A 162 -16.55 -5.11 -20.53
CA GLU A 162 -16.04 -6.41 -20.98
C GLU A 162 -15.08 -6.97 -19.94
N MET A 163 -15.28 -8.21 -19.52
CA MET A 163 -14.45 -8.86 -18.51
C MET A 163 -13.09 -9.22 -19.09
N LEU A 164 -12.06 -9.05 -18.27
CA LEU A 164 -10.73 -9.56 -18.58
C LEU A 164 -10.77 -11.09 -18.72
N THR A 165 -10.07 -11.61 -19.72
CA THR A 165 -9.83 -13.06 -19.82
C THR A 165 -8.89 -13.51 -18.68
N ALA A 166 -8.80 -14.82 -18.44
CA ALA A 166 -7.89 -15.38 -17.43
C ALA A 166 -6.43 -14.97 -17.67
N ASP A 167 -6.00 -14.89 -18.94
CA ASP A 167 -4.65 -14.44 -19.31
C ASP A 167 -4.44 -12.94 -19.06
N GLN A 168 -5.39 -12.11 -19.46
CA GLN A 168 -5.35 -10.67 -19.19
C GLN A 168 -5.37 -10.38 -17.69
N SER A 169 -6.13 -11.16 -16.92
CA SER A 169 -6.18 -11.09 -15.46
C SER A 169 -4.83 -11.45 -14.85
N SER A 170 -4.20 -12.52 -15.33
CA SER A 170 -2.85 -12.90 -14.92
C SER A 170 -1.80 -11.84 -15.27
N GLN A 171 -1.88 -11.25 -16.47
CA GLN A 171 -1.00 -10.13 -16.86
C GLN A 171 -1.21 -8.89 -15.98
N LYS A 172 -2.47 -8.59 -15.62
CA LYS A 172 -2.79 -7.46 -14.74
C LYS A 172 -2.25 -7.66 -13.32
N LEU A 173 -2.38 -8.87 -12.76
CA LEU A 173 -1.81 -9.23 -11.46
C LEU A 173 -0.29 -9.07 -11.45
N ARG A 174 0.37 -9.57 -12.50
CA ARG A 174 1.82 -9.59 -12.62
C ARG A 174 2.46 -8.25 -13.01
N LYS A 175 1.66 -7.23 -13.35
CA LYS A 175 2.14 -5.98 -13.95
C LYS A 175 3.14 -5.20 -13.11
N MET A 176 3.06 -5.32 -11.80
CA MET A 176 3.92 -4.60 -10.84
C MET A 176 4.65 -5.57 -9.90
N GLU A 177 4.78 -6.84 -10.30
CA GLU A 177 5.54 -7.82 -9.52
C GLU A 177 7.04 -7.64 -9.71
N GLU A 178 7.79 -7.78 -8.64
CA GLU A 178 9.25 -7.80 -8.63
C GLU A 178 9.74 -8.91 -7.70
N SER A 179 10.84 -9.58 -8.05
CA SER A 179 11.48 -10.60 -7.25
C SER A 179 12.99 -10.45 -7.30
N PHE A 180 13.64 -10.62 -6.17
CA PHE A 180 15.08 -10.46 -6.04
C PHE A 180 15.69 -11.63 -5.28
N LEU A 181 16.76 -12.19 -5.82
CA LEU A 181 17.61 -13.15 -5.13
C LEU A 181 18.72 -12.38 -4.39
N VAL A 182 18.93 -12.72 -3.13
CA VAL A 182 19.92 -12.07 -2.26
C VAL A 182 21.03 -13.06 -1.93
N ASN A 183 22.17 -12.89 -2.57
CA ASN A 183 23.34 -13.78 -2.48
C ASN A 183 24.44 -13.14 -1.64
N ARG A 184 24.08 -12.57 -0.49
CA ARG A 184 25.03 -11.89 0.41
C ARG A 184 25.53 -12.77 1.55
N GLY A 185 24.91 -13.95 1.72
CA GLY A 185 25.28 -14.88 2.80
C GLY A 185 24.97 -14.34 4.20
N ARG A 186 23.96 -13.47 4.34
CA ARG A 186 23.68 -12.71 5.57
C ARG A 186 22.21 -12.83 6.01
N GLY A 187 21.66 -14.03 5.92
CA GLY A 187 20.39 -14.39 6.53
C GLY A 187 19.14 -14.14 5.69
N VAL A 188 19.21 -13.41 4.57
CA VAL A 188 18.12 -13.28 3.60
C VAL A 188 18.58 -13.86 2.26
N VAL A 189 17.70 -14.62 1.59
CA VAL A 189 18.03 -15.30 0.32
C VAL A 189 17.13 -14.89 -0.84
N ARG A 190 15.91 -14.39 -0.57
CA ARG A 190 14.98 -13.92 -1.59
C ARG A 190 13.97 -12.96 -0.97
N TYR A 191 13.47 -12.01 -1.76
CA TYR A 191 12.22 -11.32 -1.47
C TYR A 191 11.42 -11.07 -2.74
N ASP A 192 10.11 -11.20 -2.61
CA ASP A 192 9.13 -10.95 -3.66
C ASP A 192 8.22 -9.83 -3.24
N GLN A 193 7.81 -9.01 -4.20
CA GLN A 193 6.88 -7.92 -3.94
C GLN A 193 5.94 -7.68 -5.12
N VAL A 194 4.74 -7.15 -4.81
CA VAL A 194 3.76 -6.79 -5.82
C VAL A 194 2.81 -5.72 -5.30
N GLN A 195 2.33 -4.87 -6.20
CA GLN A 195 1.25 -3.93 -5.95
C GLN A 195 0.10 -4.17 -6.93
N LEU A 196 -1.13 -4.14 -6.43
CA LEU A 196 -2.34 -4.16 -7.24
C LEU A 196 -3.22 -2.95 -6.94
N PRO A 197 -3.26 -1.96 -7.84
CA PRO A 197 -4.06 -0.77 -7.65
C PRO A 197 -5.57 -1.03 -7.63
N SER A 198 -6.28 -0.41 -6.69
CA SER A 198 -7.71 -0.19 -6.67
C SER A 198 -8.04 1.28 -6.94
N ASN A 199 -7.21 2.18 -6.44
CA ASN A 199 -7.24 3.61 -6.73
C ASN A 199 -6.50 3.97 -8.03
N ASN A 200 -6.79 5.15 -8.57
CA ASN A 200 -6.03 5.73 -9.67
C ASN A 200 -5.81 7.23 -9.41
N PRO A 201 -4.61 7.65 -9.05
CA PRO A 201 -3.41 6.83 -8.81
C PRO A 201 -3.55 5.91 -7.60
N ILE A 202 -2.71 4.87 -7.50
CA ILE A 202 -2.57 4.03 -6.31
C ILE A 202 -2.15 4.90 -5.12
N GLU A 203 -2.73 4.63 -3.95
CA GLU A 203 -2.39 5.36 -2.72
C GLU A 203 -1.34 4.62 -1.88
N ASP A 204 -1.20 3.31 -2.07
CA ASP A 204 -0.14 2.50 -1.44
C ASP A 204 1.23 2.76 -2.06
N ASP A 205 2.27 2.57 -1.25
CA ASP A 205 3.66 2.52 -1.71
C ASP A 205 4.48 1.50 -0.88
N HIS A 206 5.71 1.24 -1.28
CA HIS A 206 6.65 0.37 -0.56
C HIS A 206 8.10 0.84 -0.73
N ALA A 207 8.96 0.38 0.18
CA ALA A 207 10.40 0.61 0.07
C ALA A 207 11.19 -0.59 0.60
N GLU A 208 12.39 -0.78 0.03
CA GLU A 208 13.36 -1.75 0.50
C GLU A 208 14.78 -1.16 0.46
N LYS A 209 15.63 -1.55 1.39
CA LYS A 209 17.02 -1.13 1.45
C LYS A 209 17.89 -2.15 2.17
N ILE A 210 19.02 -2.50 1.55
CA ILE A 210 20.12 -3.23 2.21
C ILE A 210 21.28 -2.26 2.38
N VAL A 211 21.75 -2.13 3.62
CA VAL A 211 22.84 -1.21 4.01
C VAL A 211 23.95 -2.05 4.63
N GLU A 212 25.11 -2.05 4.01
CA GLU A 212 26.31 -2.67 4.58
C GLU A 212 26.86 -1.83 5.73
N VAL A 213 27.00 -2.46 6.89
CA VAL A 213 27.55 -1.83 8.10
C VAL A 213 28.99 -2.32 8.27
N PRO A 214 29.98 -1.44 8.11
CA PRO A 214 31.38 -1.81 8.28
C PRO A 214 31.68 -2.12 9.75
N VAL A 215 32.36 -3.24 9.99
CA VAL A 215 32.84 -3.59 11.33
C VAL A 215 34.12 -2.81 11.67
N ARG A 216 34.20 -2.31 12.88
CA ARG A 216 35.40 -1.69 13.41
C ARG A 216 36.37 -2.75 13.98
N GLY A 217 37.13 -3.42 13.12
CA GLY A 217 38.15 -4.40 13.51
C GLY A 217 38.63 -5.23 12.32
N ALA A 218 39.91 -5.54 12.25
CA ALA A 218 40.56 -6.08 11.04
C ALA A 218 40.24 -7.57 10.73
N SER A 219 39.36 -8.25 11.49
CA SER A 219 39.12 -9.71 11.32
C SER A 219 37.68 -10.14 11.18
N GLU A 220 36.69 -9.26 11.19
CA GLU A 220 35.28 -9.66 11.10
C GLU A 220 34.67 -9.18 9.79
N SER A 221 33.90 -10.07 9.14
CA SER A 221 33.10 -9.72 7.97
C SER A 221 31.99 -8.74 8.36
N GLY A 222 31.83 -7.65 7.61
CA GLY A 222 30.76 -6.66 7.85
C GLY A 222 29.37 -7.29 7.97
N SER A 223 28.44 -6.60 8.63
CA SER A 223 27.04 -7.00 8.74
C SER A 223 26.16 -6.21 7.78
N ASP A 224 24.92 -6.64 7.61
CA ASP A 224 23.93 -5.93 6.83
C ASP A 224 22.74 -5.52 7.71
N TRP A 225 22.30 -4.27 7.54
CA TRP A 225 21.00 -3.81 7.95
C TRP A 225 20.06 -3.87 6.76
N MET A 226 19.00 -4.63 6.89
CA MET A 226 18.04 -4.83 5.80
C MET A 226 16.67 -4.33 6.21
N PHE A 227 16.05 -3.55 5.32
CA PHE A 227 14.76 -2.90 5.55
C PHE A 227 13.79 -3.26 4.45
N TRP A 228 12.55 -3.58 4.83
CA TRP A 228 11.39 -3.69 3.95
C TRP A 228 10.21 -2.98 4.59
N GLY A 229 9.44 -2.23 3.81
CA GLY A 229 8.29 -1.52 4.33
C GLY A 229 7.17 -1.38 3.32
N VAL A 230 5.94 -1.43 3.83
CA VAL A 230 4.72 -1.15 3.08
C VAL A 230 4.01 0.04 3.71
N PHE A 231 3.46 0.94 2.87
CA PHE A 231 2.87 2.21 3.26
C PHE A 231 1.48 2.32 2.66
N ASP A 232 0.45 2.08 3.48
CA ASP A 232 -0.96 2.17 3.09
C ASP A 232 -1.41 3.64 3.10
N GLY A 233 -1.52 4.22 1.91
CA GLY A 233 -1.90 5.61 1.73
C GLY A 233 -3.41 5.81 1.72
N HIS A 234 -3.88 6.90 2.34
CA HIS A 234 -5.29 7.28 2.31
C HIS A 234 -5.49 8.77 2.15
N SER A 235 -6.63 9.15 1.56
CA SER A 235 -6.94 10.56 1.26
C SER A 235 -5.97 11.23 0.28
N GLY A 236 -5.22 10.45 -0.49
CA GLY A 236 -4.19 10.85 -1.44
C GLY A 236 -2.91 10.04 -1.23
N TRP A 237 -2.12 9.92 -2.28
CA TRP A 237 -0.89 9.12 -2.36
C TRP A 237 0.37 9.84 -1.84
N THR A 238 0.28 11.12 -1.50
CA THR A 238 1.49 11.95 -1.29
C THR A 238 2.23 11.63 0.00
N THR A 239 1.55 11.13 1.05
CA THR A 239 2.20 10.71 2.29
C THR A 239 2.94 9.39 2.09
N SER A 240 2.31 8.37 1.50
CA SER A 240 2.96 7.09 1.21
C SER A 240 4.19 7.25 0.32
N ALA A 241 4.12 8.12 -0.70
CA ALA A 241 5.27 8.46 -1.54
C ALA A 241 6.41 9.17 -0.77
N LYS A 242 6.07 10.04 0.19
CA LYS A 242 7.06 10.67 1.08
C LYS A 242 7.72 9.62 1.99
N LEU A 243 6.94 8.66 2.51
CA LEU A 243 7.49 7.57 3.32
C LEU A 243 8.43 6.67 2.52
N ARG A 244 8.07 6.32 1.29
CA ARG A 244 8.95 5.57 0.39
C ARG A 244 10.31 6.25 0.21
N GLN A 245 10.33 7.56 0.08
CA GLN A 245 11.56 8.30 -0.14
C GLN A 245 12.42 8.41 1.12
N ASP A 246 11.81 8.60 2.28
CA ASP A 246 12.50 9.14 3.43
C ASP A 246 12.49 8.25 4.67
N LEU A 247 11.48 7.39 4.91
CA LEU A 247 11.33 6.71 6.19
C LEU A 247 12.54 5.86 6.57
N ILE A 248 13.04 5.03 5.64
CA ILE A 248 14.22 4.19 5.91
C ILE A 248 15.44 5.07 6.24
N ARG A 249 15.60 6.21 5.57
CA ARG A 249 16.71 7.14 5.82
C ARG A 249 16.65 7.74 7.23
N TYR A 250 15.46 8.15 7.68
CA TYR A 250 15.25 8.68 9.03
C TYR A 250 15.54 7.63 10.09
N VAL A 251 15.00 6.42 9.93
CA VAL A 251 15.22 5.31 10.86
C VAL A 251 16.69 4.87 10.88
N ALA A 252 17.30 4.67 9.71
CA ALA A 252 18.71 4.28 9.62
C ALA A 252 19.67 5.31 10.25
N ARG A 253 19.35 6.59 10.16
CA ARG A 253 20.11 7.65 10.83
C ARG A 253 20.06 7.51 12.34
N GLU A 254 18.87 7.35 12.94
CA GLU A 254 18.74 7.21 14.39
C GLU A 254 19.37 5.90 14.89
N LEU A 255 19.24 4.81 14.11
CA LEU A 255 19.95 3.54 14.39
C LEU A 255 21.47 3.74 14.38
N ASN A 256 22.02 4.39 13.34
CA ASN A 256 23.46 4.63 13.25
C ASN A 256 24.01 5.43 14.45
N GLU A 257 23.31 6.46 14.90
CA GLU A 257 23.70 7.21 16.10
C GLU A 257 23.62 6.33 17.36
N THR A 258 22.59 5.48 17.47
CA THR A 258 22.40 4.57 18.59
C THR A 258 23.49 3.49 18.65
N TYR A 259 23.83 2.87 17.50
CA TYR A 259 24.91 1.87 17.43
C TYR A 259 26.28 2.49 17.71
N LYS A 260 26.54 3.70 17.23
CA LYS A 260 27.78 4.42 17.56
C LYS A 260 27.91 4.70 19.05
N ALA A 261 26.84 5.14 19.69
CA ALA A 261 26.84 5.44 21.14
C ALA A 261 26.95 4.17 21.99
N GLY A 262 26.33 3.06 21.54
CA GLY A 262 26.36 1.76 22.24
C GLY A 262 27.55 0.86 21.94
N GLY A 263 28.61 1.36 21.29
CA GLY A 263 29.82 0.58 20.99
C GLY A 263 29.54 -0.62 20.04
N ASN A 264 28.60 -0.48 19.09
CA ASN A 264 28.09 -1.48 18.14
C ASN A 264 27.23 -2.60 18.75
N SER A 265 26.92 -2.53 20.04
CA SER A 265 26.05 -3.50 20.71
C SER A 265 25.04 -2.77 21.63
N PRO A 266 24.14 -1.96 21.06
CA PRO A 266 23.13 -1.26 21.84
C PRO A 266 22.13 -2.23 22.47
N THR A 267 21.45 -1.80 23.55
CA THR A 267 20.35 -2.58 24.13
C THR A 267 19.16 -2.63 23.17
N SER A 268 18.31 -3.64 23.33
CA SER A 268 17.11 -3.78 22.50
C SER A 268 16.21 -2.54 22.57
N GLU A 269 16.00 -2.02 23.77
CA GLU A 269 15.18 -0.83 24.05
C GLU A 269 15.75 0.43 23.38
N ALA A 270 17.10 0.54 23.30
CA ALA A 270 17.74 1.67 22.62
C ALA A 270 17.48 1.62 21.10
N VAL A 271 17.50 0.42 20.51
CA VAL A 271 17.19 0.23 19.09
C VAL A 271 15.72 0.52 18.81
N ASP A 272 14.80 0.01 19.64
CA ASP A 272 13.38 0.27 19.52
C ASP A 272 13.07 1.78 19.65
N THR A 273 13.74 2.46 20.58
CA THR A 273 13.64 3.92 20.73
C THR A 273 14.15 4.67 19.50
N ALA A 274 15.24 4.20 18.89
CA ALA A 274 15.79 4.80 17.67
C ALA A 274 14.78 4.66 16.50
N MET A 275 14.15 3.50 16.35
CA MET A 275 13.10 3.31 15.32
C MET A 275 11.93 4.24 15.55
N LYS A 276 11.39 4.32 16.77
CA LYS A 276 10.30 5.24 17.14
C LYS A 276 10.65 6.69 16.83
N LYS A 277 11.88 7.10 17.17
CA LYS A 277 12.36 8.45 16.91
C LYS A 277 12.50 8.76 15.42
N GLY A 278 12.91 7.80 14.60
CA GLY A 278 12.95 7.96 13.15
C GLY A 278 11.55 8.24 12.55
N PHE A 279 10.54 7.52 13.01
CA PHE A 279 9.14 7.72 12.62
C PHE A 279 8.62 9.08 13.05
N THR A 280 8.71 9.40 14.32
CA THR A 280 8.14 10.65 14.87
C THR A 280 8.82 11.90 14.30
N ARG A 281 10.12 11.85 14.04
CA ARG A 281 10.86 12.98 13.40
C ARG A 281 10.43 13.21 11.95
N LEU A 282 10.16 12.16 11.18
CA LEU A 282 9.68 12.32 9.83
C LEU A 282 8.25 12.88 9.82
N ASP A 283 7.39 12.42 10.74
CA ASP A 283 6.04 12.96 10.86
C ASP A 283 6.04 14.43 11.30
N ASP A 284 6.93 14.80 12.21
CA ASP A 284 7.12 16.19 12.65
C ASP A 284 7.55 17.10 11.47
N GLU A 285 8.45 16.62 10.59
CA GLU A 285 8.78 17.33 9.36
C GLU A 285 7.57 17.50 8.45
N ILE A 286 6.78 16.42 8.25
CA ILE A 286 5.59 16.45 7.40
C ILE A 286 4.52 17.38 7.97
N VAL A 287 4.23 17.30 9.27
CA VAL A 287 3.05 17.93 9.89
C VAL A 287 3.33 19.34 10.40
N HIS A 288 4.49 19.56 11.02
CA HIS A 288 4.78 20.82 11.71
C HIS A 288 5.81 21.70 11.01
N HIS A 289 6.93 21.13 10.56
CA HIS A 289 7.97 21.91 9.90
C HIS A 289 7.48 22.46 8.55
N SER A 290 6.75 21.66 7.78
CA SER A 290 6.12 22.09 6.53
C SER A 290 5.21 23.32 6.71
N VAL A 291 4.42 23.36 7.77
CA VAL A 291 3.55 24.51 8.11
C VAL A 291 4.37 25.77 8.40
N GLN A 292 5.46 25.62 9.16
CA GLN A 292 6.33 26.78 9.48
C GLN A 292 6.92 27.39 8.20
N GLU A 293 7.40 26.56 7.28
CA GLU A 293 7.97 27.04 6.01
C GLU A 293 6.89 27.65 5.11
N VAL A 294 5.68 27.09 5.07
CA VAL A 294 4.55 27.66 4.31
C VAL A 294 4.15 29.02 4.84
N LEU A 295 3.99 29.17 6.17
CA LEU A 295 3.62 30.43 6.79
C LEU A 295 4.71 31.50 6.63
N LYS A 296 5.99 31.09 6.62
CA LYS A 296 7.14 31.97 6.38
C LYS A 296 7.24 32.42 4.92
N SER A 297 7.04 31.50 3.96
CA SER A 297 7.09 31.82 2.54
C SER A 297 5.87 32.60 2.05
N ASN A 298 4.73 32.45 2.70
CA ASN A 298 3.42 32.99 2.34
C ASN A 298 3.05 32.75 0.86
N SER A 299 3.45 31.62 0.30
CA SER A 299 3.28 31.26 -1.10
C SER A 299 2.35 30.06 -1.26
N ARG A 300 1.31 30.19 -2.10
CA ARG A 300 0.40 29.07 -2.39
C ARG A 300 1.05 27.93 -3.17
N SER A 301 2.02 28.22 -4.04
CA SER A 301 2.76 27.16 -4.75
C SER A 301 3.62 26.33 -3.80
N VAL A 302 4.32 26.99 -2.87
CA VAL A 302 5.08 26.31 -1.80
C VAL A 302 4.14 25.52 -0.89
N ALA A 303 2.98 26.08 -0.55
CA ALA A 303 1.98 25.38 0.26
C ALA A 303 1.42 24.13 -0.45
N ALA A 304 1.17 24.20 -1.76
CA ALA A 304 0.68 23.05 -2.53
C ALA A 304 1.68 21.88 -2.53
N GLU A 305 2.97 22.18 -2.54
CA GLU A 305 4.04 21.18 -2.53
C GLU A 305 4.29 20.64 -1.12
N LEU A 306 4.53 21.53 -0.14
CA LEU A 306 4.96 21.13 1.20
C LEU A 306 3.84 20.55 2.06
N LEU A 307 2.58 21.01 1.89
CA LEU A 307 1.44 20.52 2.68
C LEU A 307 0.80 19.26 2.09
N ALA A 308 1.10 18.89 0.85
CA ALA A 308 0.46 17.72 0.24
C ALA A 308 0.61 16.44 1.09
N PRO A 309 1.81 16.08 1.64
CA PRO A 309 1.94 14.94 2.54
C PRO A 309 1.24 15.12 3.89
N ALA A 310 1.10 16.36 4.40
CA ALA A 310 0.36 16.61 5.64
C ALA A 310 -1.16 16.50 5.47
N LEU A 311 -1.67 16.80 4.26
CA LEU A 311 -3.09 16.78 3.93
C LEU A 311 -3.63 15.40 3.50
N SER A 312 -2.77 14.46 3.20
CA SER A 312 -3.08 13.02 3.08
C SER A 312 -2.58 12.28 4.32
N GLY A 313 -2.79 10.99 4.39
CA GLY A 313 -2.29 10.15 5.47
C GLY A 313 -1.70 8.86 4.94
N SER A 314 -0.90 8.19 5.77
CA SER A 314 -0.42 6.85 5.47
C SER A 314 -0.14 6.06 6.75
N CYS A 315 -0.60 4.81 6.79
CA CYS A 315 -0.04 3.82 7.67
C CYS A 315 1.39 3.49 7.24
N ALA A 316 2.21 2.99 8.15
CA ALA A 316 3.57 2.53 7.85
C ALA A 316 3.90 1.27 8.63
N LEU A 317 4.33 0.26 7.92
CA LEU A 317 4.86 -0.98 8.48
C LEU A 317 6.29 -1.14 7.96
N LEU A 318 7.27 -1.08 8.85
CA LEU A 318 8.69 -1.18 8.50
C LEU A 318 9.35 -2.31 9.28
N SER A 319 9.92 -3.26 8.58
CA SER A 319 10.80 -4.27 9.16
C SER A 319 12.27 -3.82 9.10
N PHE A 320 13.02 -4.15 10.14
CA PHE A 320 14.46 -3.99 10.25
C PHE A 320 15.09 -5.31 10.69
N TYR A 321 15.88 -5.91 9.83
CA TYR A 321 16.66 -7.10 10.12
C TYR A 321 18.13 -6.75 10.26
N ASP A 322 18.71 -7.10 11.39
CA ASP A 322 20.15 -6.98 11.68
C ASP A 322 20.79 -8.36 11.51
N SER A 323 21.60 -8.52 10.48
CA SER A 323 22.22 -9.81 10.14
C SER A 323 23.28 -10.27 11.14
N GLN A 324 23.79 -9.36 11.99
CA GLN A 324 24.79 -9.71 13.03
C GLN A 324 24.12 -10.43 14.21
N SER A 325 22.96 -9.93 14.63
CA SER A 325 22.23 -10.48 15.77
C SER A 325 21.16 -11.50 15.38
N ASN A 326 20.79 -11.59 14.10
CA ASN A 326 19.63 -12.30 13.57
C ASN A 326 18.30 -11.81 14.21
N LEU A 327 18.27 -10.55 14.65
CA LEU A 327 17.06 -9.95 15.20
C LEU A 327 16.29 -9.21 14.11
N LEU A 328 15.02 -9.55 14.02
CA LEU A 328 14.04 -8.86 13.19
C LEU A 328 13.18 -7.99 14.09
N ARG A 329 13.11 -6.70 13.76
CA ARG A 329 12.19 -5.75 14.38
C ARG A 329 11.15 -5.31 13.38
N VAL A 330 9.92 -5.21 13.86
CA VAL A 330 8.79 -4.69 13.09
C VAL A 330 8.23 -3.47 13.81
N ALA A 331 8.29 -2.32 13.13
CA ALA A 331 7.68 -1.06 13.58
C ALA A 331 6.38 -0.85 12.84
N CYS A 332 5.26 -0.83 13.55
CA CYS A 332 3.92 -0.69 13.00
C CYS A 332 3.27 0.62 13.45
N THR A 333 2.79 1.40 12.50
CA THR A 333 1.97 2.60 12.66
C THR A 333 0.75 2.45 11.77
N GLY A 334 -0.41 2.11 12.34
CA GLY A 334 -1.66 1.88 11.60
C GLY A 334 -2.07 0.41 11.52
N ASP A 335 -2.72 0.01 10.45
CA ASP A 335 -3.41 -1.28 10.30
C ASP A 335 -2.88 -2.19 9.17
N SER A 336 -1.73 -1.83 8.57
CA SER A 336 -0.91 -2.79 7.84
C SER A 336 -0.35 -3.83 8.80
N ARG A 337 -0.13 -5.07 8.35
CA ARG A 337 0.24 -6.16 9.25
C ARG A 337 1.45 -6.95 8.77
N ALA A 338 2.27 -7.39 9.74
CA ALA A 338 3.41 -8.29 9.58
C ALA A 338 3.10 -9.66 10.19
N VAL A 339 3.36 -10.72 9.46
CA VAL A 339 3.21 -12.11 9.95
C VAL A 339 4.47 -12.90 9.61
N LEU A 340 5.03 -13.56 10.62
CA LEU A 340 6.13 -14.51 10.48
C LEU A 340 5.58 -15.91 10.28
N GLY A 341 5.98 -16.57 9.21
CA GLY A 341 5.81 -18.00 9.00
C GLY A 341 7.04 -18.76 9.46
N ARG A 342 6.84 -19.76 10.32
CA ARG A 342 7.91 -20.66 10.82
C ARG A 342 7.47 -22.11 10.75
N ARG A 343 8.34 -22.99 10.32
CA ARG A 343 8.03 -24.42 10.31
C ARG A 343 8.21 -25.01 11.70
N SER A 344 7.17 -25.69 12.20
CA SER A 344 7.20 -26.40 13.45
C SER A 344 7.80 -27.81 13.27
N GLU A 345 8.09 -28.49 14.37
CA GLU A 345 8.71 -29.84 14.37
C GLU A 345 7.81 -30.92 13.73
N ASN A 346 6.50 -30.71 13.71
CA ASN A 346 5.53 -31.58 13.05
C ASN A 346 5.46 -31.39 11.52
N GLY A 347 6.26 -30.47 10.98
CA GLY A 347 6.34 -30.15 9.55
C GLY A 347 5.27 -29.20 9.03
N LYS A 348 4.36 -28.71 9.88
CA LYS A 348 3.39 -27.68 9.55
C LYS A 348 3.96 -26.29 9.79
N TRP A 349 3.37 -25.28 9.18
CA TRP A 349 3.68 -23.89 9.39
C TRP A 349 2.91 -23.32 10.57
N THR A 350 3.53 -22.44 11.33
CA THR A 350 2.89 -21.59 12.33
C THR A 350 2.87 -20.14 11.84
N ALA A 351 1.74 -19.47 12.00
CA ALA A 351 1.58 -18.06 11.70
C ALA A 351 1.70 -17.26 13.00
N THR A 352 2.74 -16.43 13.09
CA THR A 352 2.97 -15.56 14.25
C THR A 352 2.82 -14.11 13.83
N PRO A 353 1.75 -13.39 14.26
CA PRO A 353 1.64 -11.97 13.99
C PRO A 353 2.74 -11.19 14.73
N LEU A 354 3.46 -10.34 14.02
CA LEU A 354 4.50 -9.46 14.56
C LEU A 354 4.00 -8.02 14.73
N SER A 355 2.76 -7.74 14.40
CA SER A 355 2.09 -6.47 14.63
C SER A 355 0.62 -6.70 14.95
N VAL A 356 0.01 -5.71 15.59
CA VAL A 356 -1.43 -5.68 15.88
C VAL A 356 -2.00 -4.43 15.21
N ASP A 357 -3.17 -4.57 14.55
CA ASP A 357 -3.82 -3.48 13.84
C ASP A 357 -4.19 -2.36 14.80
N GLN A 358 -3.70 -1.14 14.52
CA GLN A 358 -3.89 0.03 15.36
C GLN A 358 -5.03 0.87 14.81
N THR A 359 -6.24 0.50 15.18
CA THR A 359 -7.48 1.19 14.78
C THR A 359 -8.25 1.67 16.00
N GLY A 360 -9.23 2.54 15.78
CA GLY A 360 -10.17 2.91 16.85
C GLY A 360 -11.03 1.71 17.32
N GLY A 361 -11.09 0.62 16.56
CA GLY A 361 -11.75 -0.64 16.95
C GLY A 361 -10.90 -1.52 17.86
N ASN A 362 -9.59 -1.29 17.96
CA ASN A 362 -8.70 -1.98 18.88
C ASN A 362 -8.92 -1.45 20.31
N PRO A 363 -9.28 -2.30 21.29
CA PRO A 363 -9.56 -1.86 22.66
C PRO A 363 -8.39 -1.14 23.33
N ASP A 364 -7.15 -1.56 23.10
CA ASP A 364 -5.96 -0.97 23.72
C ASP A 364 -5.69 0.43 23.17
N GLU A 365 -5.80 0.62 21.85
CA GLU A 365 -5.67 1.92 21.21
C GLU A 365 -6.82 2.85 21.60
N ALA A 366 -8.05 2.35 21.65
CA ALA A 366 -9.19 3.12 22.13
C ALA A 366 -9.02 3.57 23.60
N ASN A 367 -8.49 2.70 24.46
CA ASN A 367 -8.21 3.03 25.85
C ASN A 367 -7.05 4.02 26.00
N ARG A 368 -5.98 3.86 25.19
CA ARG A 368 -4.90 4.83 25.13
C ARG A 368 -5.42 6.23 24.80
N LEU A 369 -6.23 6.34 23.76
CA LEU A 369 -6.80 7.61 23.31
C LEU A 369 -7.72 8.24 24.36
N ARG A 370 -8.60 7.45 24.99
CA ARG A 370 -9.48 7.98 26.07
C ARG A 370 -8.68 8.48 27.27
N LYS A 371 -7.55 7.84 27.60
CA LYS A 371 -6.64 8.31 28.66
C LYS A 371 -5.91 9.61 28.28
N GLN A 372 -5.58 9.80 27.01
CA GLN A 372 -4.92 11.01 26.52
C GLN A 372 -5.87 12.22 26.40
N HIS A 373 -7.18 11.97 26.25
CA HIS A 373 -8.21 13.00 26.07
C HIS A 373 -9.31 12.86 27.13
N PRO A 374 -8.99 13.10 28.41
CA PRO A 374 -9.96 12.92 29.51
C PRO A 374 -11.15 13.87 29.37
N GLY A 375 -12.36 13.36 29.59
CA GLY A 375 -13.60 14.13 29.48
C GLY A 375 -14.13 14.32 28.06
N GLU A 376 -13.54 13.66 27.06
CA GLU A 376 -14.00 13.68 25.67
C GLU A 376 -14.69 12.35 25.30
N GLU A 377 -16.03 12.34 25.28
CA GLU A 377 -16.81 11.12 25.01
C GLU A 377 -16.62 10.55 23.59
N HIS A 378 -16.31 11.42 22.62
CA HIS A 378 -16.32 11.08 21.20
C HIS A 378 -14.94 10.93 20.56
N VAL A 379 -13.90 10.73 21.37
CA VAL A 379 -12.53 10.48 20.87
C VAL A 379 -12.50 9.27 19.94
N VAL A 380 -13.20 8.21 20.32
CA VAL A 380 -13.42 7.03 19.47
C VAL A 380 -14.93 6.80 19.35
N ARG A 381 -15.43 6.85 18.12
CA ARG A 381 -16.84 6.62 17.79
C ARG A 381 -16.96 5.60 16.65
N ASN A 382 -17.73 4.54 16.86
CA ASN A 382 -17.91 3.45 15.89
C ASN A 382 -16.57 2.87 15.38
N GLY A 383 -15.59 2.68 16.28
CA GLY A 383 -14.28 2.16 15.93
C GLY A 383 -13.40 3.12 15.10
N ARG A 384 -13.73 4.43 15.07
CA ARG A 384 -13.00 5.46 14.31
C ARG A 384 -12.65 6.66 15.19
N ILE A 385 -11.51 7.25 14.94
CA ILE A 385 -11.01 8.45 15.62
C ILE A 385 -11.88 9.63 15.23
N LEU A 386 -12.48 10.29 16.23
CA LEU A 386 -13.47 11.35 16.07
C LEU A 386 -14.60 10.98 15.07
N GLY A 387 -14.90 9.68 14.94
CA GLY A 387 -15.90 9.14 14.01
C GLY A 387 -15.52 9.17 12.54
N GLY A 388 -14.30 9.54 12.19
CA GLY A 388 -13.82 9.70 10.80
C GLY A 388 -12.73 8.71 10.39
N LEU A 389 -11.56 8.79 10.98
CA LEU A 389 -10.38 8.03 10.61
C LEU A 389 -10.37 6.64 11.26
N GLU A 390 -10.06 5.59 10.51
CA GLU A 390 -9.98 4.23 11.04
C GLU A 390 -8.69 3.96 11.80
N PRO A 391 -7.47 4.18 11.22
CA PRO A 391 -6.24 4.00 11.96
C PRO A 391 -6.12 5.02 13.11
N SER A 392 -5.69 4.55 14.28
CA SER A 392 -5.40 5.37 15.47
C SER A 392 -4.00 5.96 15.44
N ARG A 393 -3.16 5.44 14.55
CA ARG A 393 -1.80 5.88 14.27
C ARG A 393 -1.59 5.98 12.78
N ALA A 394 -0.99 7.10 12.33
CA ALA A 394 -0.67 7.36 10.93
C ALA A 394 0.33 8.50 10.79
N PHE A 395 1.06 8.51 9.67
CA PHE A 395 1.79 9.68 9.20
C PHE A 395 0.86 10.65 8.49
N GLY A 396 1.22 11.93 8.46
CA GLY A 396 0.36 12.95 7.89
C GLY A 396 -0.91 13.12 8.69
N ASP A 397 -2.07 13.06 8.06
CA ASP A 397 -3.38 13.24 8.71
C ASP A 397 -3.43 14.47 9.63
N ALA A 398 -2.79 15.55 9.20
CA ALA A 398 -2.51 16.69 10.04
C ALA A 398 -3.78 17.41 10.54
N SER A 399 -4.93 17.18 9.89
CA SER A 399 -6.23 17.65 10.40
C SER A 399 -6.59 17.09 11.77
N TYR A 400 -6.00 15.96 12.17
CA TYR A 400 -6.14 15.37 13.52
C TYR A 400 -5.01 15.77 14.48
N LYS A 401 -3.97 16.46 13.97
CA LYS A 401 -2.76 16.80 14.73
C LYS A 401 -2.61 18.31 14.97
N TRP A 402 -3.07 19.16 14.05
CA TRP A 402 -2.95 20.60 14.14
C TRP A 402 -3.92 21.19 15.17
N SER A 403 -3.47 22.27 15.84
CA SER A 403 -4.38 23.14 16.62
C SER A 403 -5.40 23.81 15.69
N LYS A 404 -6.53 24.23 16.26
CA LYS A 404 -7.59 24.93 15.52
C LYS A 404 -7.08 26.20 14.83
N ASP A 405 -6.20 26.94 15.50
CA ASP A 405 -5.66 28.21 14.96
C ASP A 405 -4.78 27.98 13.73
N ILE A 406 -3.94 26.94 13.74
CA ILE A 406 -3.12 26.57 12.59
C ILE A 406 -4.01 26.10 11.45
N ALA A 407 -4.94 25.18 11.73
CA ALA A 407 -5.82 24.64 10.72
C ALA A 407 -6.68 25.73 10.05
N GLU A 408 -7.18 26.69 10.83
CA GLU A 408 -7.99 27.80 10.31
C GLU A 408 -7.15 28.75 9.43
N LYS A 409 -5.91 29.10 9.83
CA LYS A 409 -4.98 29.88 9.00
C LYS A 409 -4.73 29.19 7.67
N LEU A 410 -4.45 27.86 7.69
CA LEU A 410 -4.20 27.10 6.47
C LEU A 410 -5.46 26.99 5.62
N ARG A 411 -6.64 26.86 6.21
CA ARG A 411 -7.92 26.81 5.51
C ARG A 411 -8.23 28.13 4.78
N GLN A 412 -7.96 29.26 5.40
CA GLN A 412 -8.26 30.58 4.84
C GLN A 412 -7.29 30.97 3.71
N SER A 413 -6.00 30.65 3.86
CA SER A 413 -4.94 31.18 3.00
C SER A 413 -4.32 30.14 2.07
N PHE A 414 -4.36 28.88 2.50
CA PHE A 414 -3.65 27.79 1.85
C PHE A 414 -4.49 26.53 1.79
N PHE A 415 -4.42 25.55 1.19
CA PHE A 415 -5.24 24.37 0.91
C PHE A 415 -5.69 23.55 2.14
N GLY A 416 -5.75 24.14 3.34
CA GLY A 416 -6.15 23.44 4.56
C GLY A 416 -7.58 22.91 4.49
N ARG A 417 -7.80 21.73 5.08
CA ARG A 417 -9.13 21.11 5.19
C ARG A 417 -9.82 21.54 6.47
N SER A 418 -11.16 21.49 6.49
CA SER A 418 -11.92 21.68 7.71
C SER A 418 -11.68 20.54 8.68
N GLN A 419 -11.44 20.86 9.95
CA GLN A 419 -11.29 19.86 11.00
C GLN A 419 -12.66 19.36 11.49
N SER A 420 -12.66 18.20 12.13
CA SER A 420 -13.84 17.66 12.80
C SER A 420 -14.32 18.64 13.88
N PRO A 421 -15.65 18.90 13.99
CA PRO A 421 -16.19 19.69 15.09
C PRO A 421 -15.97 19.03 16.47
N LEU A 422 -15.69 17.72 16.49
CA LEU A 422 -15.38 16.97 17.71
C LEU A 422 -13.94 17.18 18.20
N LEU A 423 -13.06 17.77 17.39
CA LEU A 423 -11.67 18.02 17.76
C LEU A 423 -11.58 19.13 18.82
N LYS A 424 -10.99 18.80 19.98
CA LYS A 424 -10.81 19.74 21.13
C LYS A 424 -9.34 19.87 21.52
N THR A 425 -8.65 18.75 21.78
CA THR A 425 -7.28 18.69 22.34
C THR A 425 -6.34 17.88 21.43
N PRO A 426 -6.02 18.32 20.18
CA PRO A 426 -5.11 17.59 19.32
C PRO A 426 -3.69 17.48 19.93
N PRO A 427 -2.90 16.44 19.58
CA PRO A 427 -3.13 15.47 18.51
C PRO A 427 -3.95 14.25 18.93
N TYR A 428 -4.84 13.75 18.04
CA TYR A 428 -5.59 12.50 18.23
C TYR A 428 -4.98 11.31 17.51
N VAL A 429 -4.04 11.54 16.61
CA VAL A 429 -3.33 10.54 15.82
C VAL A 429 -1.83 10.77 15.98
N THR A 430 -1.08 9.70 16.09
CA THR A 430 0.39 9.75 16.21
C THR A 430 1.04 8.85 15.16
N ALA A 431 2.23 9.20 14.72
CA ALA A 431 3.07 8.33 13.90
C ALA A 431 4.00 7.43 14.73
N GLU A 432 4.00 7.55 16.06
CA GLU A 432 4.85 6.71 16.92
C GLU A 432 4.48 5.23 16.75
N PRO A 433 5.41 4.37 16.28
CA PRO A 433 5.13 2.97 16.05
C PRO A 433 5.13 2.15 17.34
N ILE A 434 4.44 1.02 17.31
CA ILE A 434 4.72 -0.10 18.22
C ILE A 434 5.81 -0.95 17.56
N VAL A 435 6.86 -1.24 18.31
CA VAL A 435 7.99 -2.05 17.83
C VAL A 435 7.96 -3.39 18.52
N THR A 436 8.00 -4.48 17.73
CA THR A 436 8.15 -5.85 18.21
C THR A 436 9.49 -6.39 17.73
N THR A 437 10.08 -7.29 18.54
CA THR A 437 11.37 -7.92 18.22
C THR A 437 11.26 -9.41 18.28
N THR A 438 11.76 -10.12 17.27
CA THR A 438 11.84 -11.57 17.23
C THR A 438 13.18 -12.04 16.68
N LYS A 439 13.63 -13.23 17.11
CA LYS A 439 14.83 -13.86 16.56
C LYS A 439 14.44 -14.71 15.36
N VAL A 440 15.07 -14.44 14.23
CA VAL A 440 14.90 -15.23 13.00
C VAL A 440 15.64 -16.55 13.14
N GLN A 441 15.03 -17.64 12.65
CA GLN A 441 15.57 -19.00 12.62
C GLN A 441 15.58 -19.50 11.16
N PRO A 442 16.64 -19.18 10.40
CA PRO A 442 16.71 -19.53 8.98
C PRO A 442 16.66 -21.05 8.75
N GLU A 443 17.17 -21.83 9.70
CA GLU A 443 17.16 -23.28 9.68
C GLU A 443 15.75 -23.90 9.79
N LYS A 444 14.77 -23.14 10.30
CA LYS A 444 13.35 -23.52 10.35
C LYS A 444 12.55 -22.98 9.15
N GLY A 445 13.25 -22.37 8.19
CA GLY A 445 12.62 -21.81 7.00
C GLY A 445 11.74 -20.60 7.30
N ASP A 446 12.16 -19.73 8.20
CA ASP A 446 11.43 -18.51 8.51
C ASP A 446 11.21 -17.66 7.25
N PHE A 447 10.03 -17.11 7.13
CA PHE A 447 9.74 -16.05 6.16
C PHE A 447 8.82 -14.99 6.79
N LEU A 448 8.92 -13.77 6.29
CA LEU A 448 8.13 -12.63 6.74
C LEU A 448 7.19 -12.18 5.63
N VAL A 449 5.93 -11.97 5.94
CA VAL A 449 4.96 -11.32 5.05
C VAL A 449 4.61 -9.95 5.63
N LEU A 450 4.83 -8.90 4.84
CA LEU A 450 4.37 -7.54 5.11
C LEU A 450 3.29 -7.21 4.08
N ALA A 451 2.13 -6.74 4.51
CA ALA A 451 1.10 -6.31 3.59
C ALA A 451 0.24 -5.17 4.16
N THR A 452 -0.31 -4.36 3.26
CA THR A 452 -1.36 -3.39 3.56
C THR A 452 -2.68 -4.10 3.86
N ASP A 453 -3.63 -3.41 4.48
CA ASP A 453 -4.88 -4.01 4.96
C ASP A 453 -5.72 -4.64 3.83
N GLY A 454 -5.51 -4.21 2.58
CA GLY A 454 -6.16 -4.82 1.41
C GLY A 454 -5.98 -6.34 1.31
N LEU A 455 -4.82 -6.89 1.74
CA LEU A 455 -4.62 -8.34 1.82
C LEU A 455 -5.34 -8.94 3.03
N TRP A 456 -5.22 -8.32 4.20
CA TRP A 456 -5.75 -8.84 5.47
C TRP A 456 -7.27 -8.73 5.58
N GLU A 457 -7.87 -7.88 4.75
CA GLU A 457 -9.32 -7.87 4.53
C GLU A 457 -9.82 -9.11 3.79
N MET A 458 -8.95 -9.83 3.07
CA MET A 458 -9.31 -10.99 2.24
C MET A 458 -8.86 -12.34 2.80
N LEU A 459 -7.71 -12.39 3.48
CA LEU A 459 -7.09 -13.62 3.99
C LEU A 459 -6.79 -13.50 5.49
N THR A 460 -6.83 -14.65 6.20
CA THR A 460 -6.34 -14.75 7.58
C THR A 460 -4.82 -14.91 7.62
N ASN A 461 -4.22 -14.76 8.80
CA ASN A 461 -2.79 -14.99 9.01
C ASN A 461 -2.39 -16.42 8.63
N GLU A 462 -3.21 -17.39 9.03
CA GLU A 462 -2.99 -18.83 8.79
C GLU A 462 -3.10 -19.15 7.29
N GLU A 463 -4.07 -18.54 6.60
CA GLU A 463 -4.21 -18.74 5.15
C GLU A 463 -3.02 -18.16 4.39
N VAL A 464 -2.56 -16.97 4.76
CA VAL A 464 -1.39 -16.33 4.11
C VAL A 464 -0.15 -17.20 4.32
N VAL A 465 0.12 -17.63 5.56
CA VAL A 465 1.28 -18.48 5.87
C VAL A 465 1.16 -19.85 5.22
N GLY A 466 -0.03 -20.46 5.26
CA GLY A 466 -0.29 -21.74 4.60
C GLY A 466 -0.13 -21.70 3.08
N LEU A 467 -0.54 -20.59 2.45
CA LEU A 467 -0.36 -20.36 1.01
C LEU A 467 1.11 -20.22 0.61
N VAL A 468 1.92 -19.49 1.40
CA VAL A 468 3.37 -19.43 1.18
C VAL A 468 3.99 -20.80 1.37
N GLY A 469 3.59 -21.55 2.41
CA GLY A 469 4.05 -22.92 2.65
C GLY A 469 3.75 -23.85 1.47
N LYS A 470 2.52 -23.83 0.96
CA LYS A 470 2.10 -24.63 -0.21
C LYS A 470 2.86 -24.25 -1.48
N TRP A 471 3.12 -22.94 -1.67
CA TRP A 471 3.94 -22.46 -2.77
C TRP A 471 5.37 -22.99 -2.68
N LEU A 472 6.00 -22.94 -1.51
CA LEU A 472 7.35 -23.47 -1.26
C LEU A 472 7.45 -24.98 -1.53
N GLU A 473 6.45 -25.78 -1.12
CA GLU A 473 6.39 -27.21 -1.42
C GLU A 473 6.36 -27.49 -2.93
N THR A 474 5.68 -26.64 -3.68
CA THR A 474 5.62 -26.77 -5.14
C THR A 474 6.97 -26.44 -5.79
N GLN A 475 7.68 -25.43 -5.29
CA GLN A 475 9.01 -25.06 -5.81
C GLN A 475 10.06 -26.15 -5.49
N SER A 476 9.98 -26.77 -4.31
CA SER A 476 10.94 -27.80 -3.89
C SER A 476 10.85 -29.10 -4.71
N ASN A 477 9.72 -29.37 -5.36
CA ASN A 477 9.52 -30.51 -6.26
C ASN A 477 10.11 -30.29 -7.68
N ALA A 478 10.51 -29.06 -8.01
CA ALA A 478 11.17 -28.74 -9.26
C ALA A 478 12.70 -28.92 -9.14
N ALA A 479 13.40 -29.18 -10.26
CA ALA A 479 14.86 -29.19 -10.25
C ALA A 479 15.39 -27.80 -9.86
N PRO A 480 16.36 -27.72 -8.91
CA PRO A 480 16.83 -26.44 -8.41
C PRO A 480 17.47 -25.59 -9.51
N LYS A 481 16.93 -24.39 -9.75
CA LYS A 481 17.40 -23.43 -10.76
C LYS A 481 18.27 -22.33 -10.16
N SER A 482 18.26 -22.18 -8.83
CA SER A 482 18.97 -21.12 -8.12
C SER A 482 19.47 -21.59 -6.76
N GLN A 483 20.32 -20.79 -6.11
CA GLN A 483 20.74 -20.99 -4.72
C GLN A 483 19.55 -21.03 -3.76
N PHE A 484 18.54 -20.18 -4.02
CA PHE A 484 17.27 -20.20 -3.28
C PHE A 484 16.61 -21.56 -3.33
N ASP A 485 16.42 -22.16 -4.53
CA ASP A 485 15.78 -23.46 -4.69
C ASP A 485 16.57 -24.56 -3.99
N SER A 486 17.91 -24.53 -4.04
CA SER A 486 18.78 -25.51 -3.40
C SER A 486 18.70 -25.47 -1.87
N VAL A 487 18.63 -24.28 -1.28
CA VAL A 487 18.45 -24.09 0.16
C VAL A 487 17.10 -24.64 0.60
N TRP A 488 16.03 -24.31 -0.13
CA TRP A 488 14.68 -24.68 0.22
C TRP A 488 14.39 -26.17 -0.02
N THR A 489 14.94 -26.79 -1.06
CA THR A 489 14.85 -28.23 -1.30
C THR A 489 15.48 -29.05 -0.16
N LYS A 490 16.56 -28.57 0.46
CA LYS A 490 17.18 -29.22 1.62
C LYS A 490 16.31 -29.14 2.88
N ILE A 491 15.54 -28.07 3.03
CA ILE A 491 14.68 -27.83 4.20
C ILE A 491 13.33 -28.55 4.05
N PHE A 492 12.78 -28.63 2.84
CA PHE A 492 11.43 -29.10 2.56
C PHE A 492 11.45 -30.35 1.67
N GLY A 493 11.58 -31.53 2.25
CA GLY A 493 11.29 -32.80 1.54
C GLY A 493 9.80 -32.88 1.15
N ALA A 494 9.52 -33.58 0.03
CA ALA A 494 8.18 -33.71 -0.56
C ALA A 494 7.11 -34.14 0.47
N SER A 495 6.12 -33.28 0.71
CA SER A 495 4.91 -33.61 1.46
C SER A 495 3.70 -33.29 0.60
N GLN A 496 2.96 -34.32 0.19
CA GLN A 496 1.65 -34.16 -0.45
C GLN A 496 0.57 -34.40 0.59
N LYS A 497 -0.06 -33.33 1.07
CA LYS A 497 -1.32 -33.41 1.84
C LYS A 497 -2.33 -32.44 1.24
N ASN A 498 -3.60 -32.87 1.20
CA ASN A 498 -4.71 -31.98 0.86
C ASN A 498 -4.85 -30.90 1.94
N GLY A 499 -5.17 -29.67 1.52
CA GLY A 499 -5.32 -28.52 2.42
C GLY A 499 -4.05 -27.64 2.52
N LEU A 500 -4.13 -26.59 3.34
CA LEU A 500 -2.99 -25.72 3.63
C LEU A 500 -2.11 -26.36 4.72
N PRO A 501 -0.77 -26.37 4.55
CA PRO A 501 0.17 -26.97 5.51
C PRO A 501 0.42 -26.05 6.72
N VAL A 502 -0.63 -25.56 7.38
CA VAL A 502 -0.56 -24.62 8.51
C VAL A 502 -1.23 -25.20 9.76
N GLU A 503 -0.72 -24.85 10.93
CA GLU A 503 -1.40 -25.12 12.18
C GLU A 503 -2.58 -24.16 12.32
N GLN A 504 -3.74 -24.71 12.70
CA GLN A 504 -4.90 -23.90 13.04
C GLN A 504 -4.59 -23.12 14.31
N GLY A 505 -4.64 -21.78 14.23
CA GLY A 505 -4.47 -20.94 15.40
C GLY A 505 -5.54 -21.24 16.45
N THR A 506 -5.16 -21.27 17.70
CA THR A 506 -6.10 -21.43 18.84
C THR A 506 -6.98 -20.20 19.05
N ALA A 507 -6.69 -19.09 18.38
CA ALA A 507 -7.41 -17.83 18.43
C ALA A 507 -8.27 -17.61 17.17
N ALA A 508 -9.27 -18.46 16.97
CA ALA A 508 -10.32 -18.22 15.96
C ALA A 508 -11.31 -17.11 16.36
N THR A 509 -11.01 -16.36 17.39
CA THR A 509 -11.86 -15.27 17.88
C THR A 509 -11.06 -13.98 17.86
N GLY A 510 -11.51 -13.01 17.07
CA GLY A 510 -10.95 -11.68 16.94
C GLY A 510 -10.86 -10.86 18.25
N GLY A 511 -10.28 -11.45 19.31
CA GLY A 511 -10.01 -10.82 20.59
C GLY A 511 -8.84 -9.84 20.55
N ASP A 512 -7.95 -9.97 19.56
CA ASP A 512 -6.68 -9.24 19.53
C ASP A 512 -6.73 -7.99 18.62
N GLY A 513 -7.91 -7.47 18.33
CA GLY A 513 -8.07 -6.29 17.46
C GLY A 513 -7.96 -6.59 15.96
N GLN A 514 -7.68 -7.81 15.55
CA GLN A 514 -7.58 -8.21 14.15
C GLN A 514 -8.96 -8.35 13.50
N LYS A 515 -9.10 -7.82 12.28
CA LYS A 515 -10.37 -7.86 11.54
C LYS A 515 -10.64 -9.24 10.95
N THR A 516 -11.89 -9.71 11.05
CA THR A 516 -12.35 -10.87 10.27
C THR A 516 -12.35 -10.52 8.79
N PRO A 517 -11.84 -11.39 7.90
CA PRO A 517 -11.83 -11.15 6.47
C PRO A 517 -13.21 -10.79 5.91
N ILE A 518 -13.23 -9.86 4.96
CA ILE A 518 -14.46 -9.37 4.31
C ILE A 518 -15.26 -10.52 3.69
N ARG A 519 -14.59 -11.48 3.06
CA ARG A 519 -15.25 -12.62 2.42
C ARG A 519 -16.10 -13.44 3.38
N VAL A 520 -15.65 -13.62 4.62
CA VAL A 520 -16.41 -14.36 5.65
C VAL A 520 -17.55 -13.49 6.16
N ARG A 521 -17.28 -12.22 6.40
CA ARG A 521 -18.21 -11.26 6.99
C ARG A 521 -19.31 -10.81 6.04
N GLN A 522 -18.96 -10.55 4.77
CA GLN A 522 -19.85 -9.94 3.79
C GLN A 522 -20.28 -10.89 2.69
N TRP A 523 -19.44 -11.86 2.29
CA TRP A 523 -19.72 -12.74 1.16
C TRP A 523 -20.13 -14.14 1.60
N GLY A 524 -20.02 -14.48 2.89
CA GLY A 524 -20.39 -15.78 3.43
C GLY A 524 -19.61 -16.96 2.84
N ILE A 525 -18.45 -16.69 2.21
CA ILE A 525 -17.61 -17.73 1.63
C ILE A 525 -16.96 -18.52 2.77
N SER A 526 -17.23 -19.83 2.80
CA SER A 526 -16.69 -20.74 3.80
C SER A 526 -15.15 -20.84 3.72
N ASN A 527 -14.52 -21.22 4.83
CA ASN A 527 -13.09 -21.47 4.93
C ASN A 527 -12.70 -22.81 4.28
N ASP A 528 -13.11 -23.03 3.03
CA ASP A 528 -12.75 -24.24 2.30
C ASP A 528 -11.37 -24.05 1.66
N ASP A 529 -10.38 -24.82 2.11
CA ASP A 529 -9.01 -24.79 1.58
C ASP A 529 -8.93 -25.23 0.12
N ASP A 530 -9.97 -25.88 -0.41
CA ASP A 530 -10.00 -26.31 -1.81
C ASP A 530 -10.10 -25.14 -2.81
N ARG A 531 -10.46 -23.94 -2.36
CA ARG A 531 -10.51 -22.72 -3.17
C ARG A 531 -9.13 -22.21 -3.64
N PHE A 532 -8.03 -22.63 -3.02
CA PHE A 532 -6.69 -22.11 -3.29
C PHE A 532 -5.98 -22.79 -4.46
N VAL A 533 -5.16 -22.02 -5.18
CA VAL A 533 -4.38 -22.48 -6.34
C VAL A 533 -2.92 -22.00 -6.26
N VAL A 534 -1.97 -22.82 -6.72
CA VAL A 534 -0.58 -22.41 -6.94
C VAL A 534 -0.35 -22.26 -8.44
N LYS A 535 -0.19 -21.03 -8.93
CA LYS A 535 -0.07 -20.70 -10.36
C LYS A 535 1.05 -19.70 -10.65
N ASP A 536 1.41 -18.86 -9.69
CA ASP A 536 2.34 -17.74 -9.91
C ASP A 536 3.74 -18.06 -9.41
N SER A 537 4.77 -17.62 -10.15
CA SER A 537 6.19 -17.77 -9.78
C SER A 537 6.62 -16.77 -8.71
N ASN A 538 5.94 -15.62 -8.62
CA ASN A 538 6.11 -14.63 -7.58
C ASN A 538 5.13 -14.94 -6.44
N VAL A 539 5.66 -15.15 -5.22
CA VAL A 539 4.80 -15.55 -4.09
C VAL A 539 3.89 -14.44 -3.61
N ALA A 540 4.27 -13.18 -3.74
CA ALA A 540 3.40 -12.06 -3.39
C ALA A 540 2.21 -11.97 -4.37
N THR A 541 2.43 -12.18 -5.67
CA THR A 541 1.36 -12.30 -6.69
C THR A 541 0.47 -13.51 -6.40
N HIS A 542 1.06 -14.66 -6.00
CA HIS A 542 0.32 -15.84 -5.58
C HIS A 542 -0.65 -15.54 -4.43
N LEU A 543 -0.22 -14.78 -3.42
CA LEU A 543 -1.10 -14.35 -2.32
C LEU A 543 -2.24 -13.49 -2.81
N ILE A 544 -1.98 -12.47 -3.65
CA ILE A 544 -3.03 -11.60 -4.19
C ILE A 544 -4.04 -12.38 -5.04
N ARG A 545 -3.59 -13.30 -5.90
CA ARG A 545 -4.50 -14.15 -6.70
C ARG A 545 -5.46 -14.93 -5.80
N ASN A 546 -4.94 -15.53 -4.74
CA ASN A 546 -5.75 -16.32 -3.81
C ASN A 546 -6.66 -15.45 -2.95
N ALA A 547 -6.27 -14.23 -2.63
CA ALA A 547 -7.10 -13.23 -1.98
C ALA A 547 -8.32 -12.84 -2.84
N LEU A 548 -8.13 -12.76 -4.17
CA LEU A 548 -9.18 -12.37 -5.13
C LEU A 548 -10.09 -13.51 -5.59
N GLY A 549 -9.83 -14.75 -5.18
CA GLY A 549 -10.71 -15.88 -5.54
C GLY A 549 -10.01 -17.21 -5.84
N GLY A 550 -8.68 -17.21 -6.03
CA GLY A 550 -7.89 -18.43 -6.22
C GLY A 550 -8.29 -19.24 -7.45
N LYS A 551 -8.90 -20.41 -7.25
CA LYS A 551 -9.41 -21.28 -8.34
C LYS A 551 -10.61 -20.69 -9.08
N ASN A 552 -11.37 -19.79 -8.47
CA ASN A 552 -12.48 -19.12 -9.14
C ASN A 552 -11.96 -18.03 -10.07
N GLU A 553 -11.57 -18.41 -11.28
CA GLU A 553 -10.99 -17.49 -12.28
C GLU A 553 -12.01 -16.41 -12.72
N GLU A 554 -13.30 -16.70 -12.69
CA GLU A 554 -14.35 -15.72 -13.01
C GLU A 554 -14.39 -14.61 -11.96
N MET A 555 -14.34 -14.96 -10.67
CA MET A 555 -14.27 -13.98 -9.58
C MET A 555 -12.98 -13.14 -9.64
N VAL A 556 -11.83 -13.78 -9.88
CA VAL A 556 -10.55 -13.08 -10.08
C VAL A 556 -10.66 -12.08 -11.24
N SER A 557 -11.20 -12.53 -12.38
CA SER A 557 -11.37 -11.69 -13.57
C SER A 557 -12.35 -10.53 -13.34
N ALA A 558 -13.47 -10.78 -12.67
CA ALA A 558 -14.45 -9.76 -12.34
C ALA A 558 -13.87 -8.66 -11.44
N LEU A 559 -13.21 -9.04 -10.33
CA LEU A 559 -12.58 -8.09 -9.40
C LEU A 559 -11.44 -7.28 -10.04
N LEU A 560 -10.70 -7.89 -10.97
CA LEU A 560 -9.66 -7.21 -11.74
C LEU A 560 -10.23 -6.33 -12.86
N THR A 561 -11.40 -6.65 -13.41
CA THR A 561 -12.05 -5.86 -14.44
C THR A 561 -12.55 -4.52 -13.90
N LEU A 562 -12.98 -4.48 -12.64
CA LEU A 562 -13.52 -3.27 -12.03
C LEU A 562 -12.56 -2.07 -12.15
N PRO A 563 -12.98 -0.97 -12.81
CA PRO A 563 -12.20 0.25 -12.88
C PRO A 563 -12.35 1.08 -11.59
N SER A 564 -11.35 1.93 -11.29
CA SER A 564 -11.53 2.97 -10.28
C SER A 564 -12.60 3.98 -10.72
N PRO A 565 -13.51 4.46 -9.84
CA PRO A 565 -13.53 4.24 -8.39
C PRO A 565 -14.36 3.01 -7.94
N TYR A 566 -14.97 2.25 -8.87
CA TYR A 566 -15.84 1.13 -8.51
C TYR A 566 -15.09 0.00 -7.77
N SER A 567 -13.82 -0.24 -8.14
CA SER A 567 -12.94 -1.22 -7.50
C SER A 567 -12.87 -1.06 -5.97
N ARG A 568 -12.90 0.18 -5.46
CA ARG A 568 -12.83 0.49 -4.02
C ARG A 568 -14.02 -0.01 -3.18
N ARG A 569 -15.12 -0.40 -3.80
CA ARG A 569 -16.25 -1.02 -3.10
C ARG A 569 -15.98 -2.47 -2.73
N TYR A 570 -15.11 -3.14 -3.50
CA TYR A 570 -14.89 -4.58 -3.43
C TYR A 570 -13.51 -4.97 -2.92
N ARG A 571 -12.52 -4.13 -3.11
CA ARG A 571 -11.15 -4.32 -2.61
C ARG A 571 -10.44 -2.99 -2.42
N ASP A 572 -9.45 -2.97 -1.55
CA ASP A 572 -8.52 -1.84 -1.41
C ASP A 572 -7.34 -1.96 -2.38
N ASP A 573 -6.42 -0.99 -2.38
CA ASP A 573 -5.07 -1.20 -2.91
C ASP A 573 -4.42 -2.37 -2.17
N LEU A 574 -3.65 -3.20 -2.84
CA LEU A 574 -2.94 -4.31 -2.23
C LEU A 574 -1.45 -4.15 -2.49
N THR A 575 -0.69 -4.07 -1.43
CA THR A 575 0.79 -4.09 -1.49
C THR A 575 1.29 -5.20 -0.58
N VAL A 576 2.08 -6.11 -1.14
CA VAL A 576 2.58 -7.31 -0.45
C VAL A 576 4.07 -7.45 -0.68
N GLN A 577 4.83 -7.67 0.40
CA GLN A 577 6.24 -8.10 0.37
C GLN A 577 6.39 -9.40 1.13
N VAL A 578 7.12 -10.37 0.57
CA VAL A 578 7.45 -11.64 1.22
C VAL A 578 8.96 -11.80 1.22
N ILE A 579 9.55 -11.94 2.40
CA ILE A 579 11.01 -12.01 2.62
C ILE A 579 11.34 -13.41 3.15
N PHE A 580 12.25 -14.12 2.50
CA PHE A 580 12.70 -15.45 2.88
C PHE A 580 14.06 -15.39 3.55
N PHE A 581 14.12 -15.93 4.77
CA PHE A 581 15.37 -16.05 5.51
C PHE A 581 16.01 -17.42 5.25
N GLY A 582 17.34 -17.42 5.09
CA GLY A 582 18.08 -18.62 4.79
C GLY A 582 19.59 -18.40 4.82
N ASN A 583 20.34 -19.49 4.94
CA ASN A 583 21.82 -19.47 4.93
C ASN A 583 22.30 -19.72 3.49
N GLY A 584 22.19 -18.70 2.65
CA GLY A 584 22.76 -18.70 1.28
C GLY A 584 24.27 -18.45 1.29
N GLU A 585 24.96 -18.89 0.25
CA GLU A 585 26.38 -18.57 0.06
C GLU A 585 26.52 -17.11 -0.45
N LYS A 586 27.65 -16.47 -0.10
CA LYS A 586 27.95 -15.15 -0.62
C LYS A 586 28.43 -15.24 -2.05
N ALA A 587 27.88 -14.41 -2.95
CA ALA A 587 28.36 -14.29 -4.31
C ALA A 587 29.82 -13.78 -4.35
N GLN A 588 30.57 -14.27 -5.34
CA GLN A 588 31.95 -13.86 -5.52
C GLN A 588 32.08 -12.43 -6.04
N ASN A 589 31.10 -11.96 -6.83
CA ASN A 589 31.05 -10.63 -7.42
C ASN A 589 29.96 -9.77 -6.76
N GLN A 590 30.25 -8.51 -6.46
CA GLN A 590 29.26 -7.56 -5.91
C GLN A 590 28.03 -7.36 -6.81
N SER A 591 28.19 -7.43 -8.13
CA SER A 591 27.07 -7.33 -9.08
C SER A 591 26.06 -8.49 -8.99
N GLU A 592 26.46 -9.60 -8.36
CA GLU A 592 25.66 -10.81 -8.17
C GLU A 592 25.06 -10.93 -6.76
N GLU A 593 25.39 -9.99 -5.86
CA GLU A 593 24.91 -10.02 -4.47
C GLU A 593 23.39 -9.81 -4.36
N VAL A 594 22.79 -8.97 -5.24
CA VAL A 594 21.34 -8.81 -5.36
C VAL A 594 20.97 -8.84 -6.83
N VAL A 595 20.24 -9.87 -7.24
CA VAL A 595 19.92 -10.13 -8.64
C VAL A 595 18.42 -10.20 -8.85
N ILE A 596 17.93 -9.58 -9.92
CA ILE A 596 16.52 -9.68 -10.32
C ILE A 596 16.21 -11.12 -10.76
N ASN A 597 15.26 -11.74 -10.12
CA ASN A 597 14.68 -13.01 -10.54
C ASN A 597 13.69 -12.76 -11.69
N LYS A 598 14.12 -12.97 -12.91
CA LYS A 598 13.35 -12.67 -14.13
C LYS A 598 12.12 -13.54 -14.29
N ASP A 599 12.11 -14.75 -13.75
CA ASP A 599 10.99 -15.69 -13.85
C ASP A 599 9.79 -15.26 -12.97
N ALA A 600 10.05 -14.41 -11.98
CA ALA A 600 9.07 -13.91 -11.02
C ALA A 600 9.02 -12.36 -10.99
N THR A 601 9.45 -11.70 -12.05
CA THR A 601 9.44 -10.23 -12.19
C THR A 601 8.76 -9.82 -13.47
N ALA A 602 7.89 -8.83 -13.41
CA ALA A 602 7.24 -8.27 -14.59
C ALA A 602 8.27 -7.79 -15.62
N PRO A 603 8.06 -8.05 -16.91
CA PRO A 603 8.95 -7.54 -17.94
C PRO A 603 8.96 -6.00 -17.92
N PRO A 604 10.11 -5.35 -18.19
CA PRO A 604 10.18 -3.90 -18.25
C PRO A 604 9.16 -3.37 -19.27
N LYS A 605 8.43 -2.33 -18.90
CA LYS A 605 7.44 -1.69 -19.80
C LYS A 605 8.18 -1.29 -21.10
N PRO A 606 7.66 -1.68 -22.28
CA PRO A 606 8.22 -1.19 -23.53
C PRO A 606 8.19 0.34 -23.50
N LEU A 607 9.34 0.96 -23.78
CA LEU A 607 9.43 2.40 -23.95
C LEU A 607 8.40 2.78 -25.02
N LYS A 608 7.33 3.49 -24.64
CA LYS A 608 6.42 4.06 -25.63
C LYS A 608 7.27 4.96 -26.50
N ALA A 609 7.45 4.56 -27.77
CA ALA A 609 8.04 5.44 -28.74
C ALA A 609 7.24 6.75 -28.70
N LYS A 610 7.91 7.85 -28.44
CA LYS A 610 7.28 9.17 -28.61
C LYS A 610 7.14 9.35 -30.13
N LEU A 611 5.92 9.15 -30.63
CA LEU A 611 5.51 9.67 -31.94
C LEU A 611 5.31 11.16 -31.84
#